data_a7acf1ac2128f0c5e6f0d676d5f8441b
#
_entry.id   a7acf1ac2128f0c5e6f0d676d5f8441b
#
_cell.length_a   1.000
_cell.length_b   1.000
_cell.length_c   1.000
_cell.angle_alpha   90.00
_cell.angle_beta   90.00
_cell.angle_gamma   90.00
#
_symmetry.space_group_name_H-M   'P 1'
#
loop_
_entity.id
_entity.type
_entity.pdbx_description
1 polymer ?
#
loop_
_entity_poly.entity_id
_entity_poly.type
_entity_poly.pdbx_seq_one_letter_code
_entity_poly.pdbx_strand_id
1 'polypeptide(L)'
;MSKPVYITADSTCDLTPALLERFHVKTIPLHIVLGEENYLDGVDFTQEMIYERYAKDKVLPRTAAVSPQEFTDFFTPLVEAGYEVVFLSISSGLSGTYQNAVIAAQDLPGVYPVDSLQLTTGMGEMVLAACEMRD
;
A
#
# COMPACT_ATOMS: atom_id res chain seq x y z
N MET A 1 -22.93 16.20 -8.86
CA MET A 1 -22.10 15.23 -9.61
C MET A 1 -21.23 14.44 -8.64
N SER A 2 -21.13 13.14 -8.87
CA SER A 2 -20.25 12.31 -8.08
C SER A 2 -18.79 12.61 -8.40
N LYS A 3 -17.91 12.54 -7.39
CA LYS A 3 -16.48 12.68 -7.59
C LYS A 3 -15.92 11.40 -8.21
N PRO A 4 -14.87 11.50 -9.03
CA PRO A 4 -14.19 10.31 -9.52
C PRO A 4 -13.53 9.56 -8.38
N VAL A 5 -13.44 8.23 -8.52
CA VAL A 5 -12.87 7.35 -7.51
C VAL A 5 -11.43 7.00 -7.91
N TYR A 6 -10.50 7.12 -6.97
CA TYR A 6 -9.13 6.68 -7.15
C TYR A 6 -8.88 5.44 -6.28
N ILE A 7 -8.46 4.35 -6.92
CA ILE A 7 -8.13 3.11 -6.21
C ILE A 7 -6.65 3.15 -5.80
N THR A 8 -6.41 2.93 -4.52
CA THR A 8 -5.05 2.88 -3.96
C THR A 8 -4.89 1.62 -3.12
N ALA A 9 -3.65 1.24 -2.89
CA ALA A 9 -3.31 0.07 -2.08
C ALA A 9 -1.93 0.25 -1.44
N ASP A 10 -1.59 -0.58 -0.47
CA ASP A 10 -0.19 -0.67 -0.04
C ASP A 10 0.59 -1.63 -0.94
N SER A 11 1.91 -1.65 -0.78
CA SER A 11 2.82 -2.40 -1.65
C SER A 11 2.65 -3.92 -1.58
N THR A 12 1.99 -4.44 -0.55
CA THR A 12 1.83 -5.89 -0.38
C THR A 12 0.81 -6.51 -1.34
N CYS A 13 0.13 -5.70 -2.16
CA CYS A 13 -0.76 -6.21 -3.21
C CYS A 13 0.01 -6.95 -4.31
N ASP A 14 1.32 -6.73 -4.39
CA ASP A 14 2.24 -7.40 -5.30
C ASP A 14 1.83 -7.37 -6.78
N LEU A 15 1.10 -6.32 -7.17
CA LEU A 15 0.80 -6.08 -8.58
C LEU A 15 2.03 -5.53 -9.28
N THR A 16 2.25 -5.97 -10.51
CA THR A 16 3.38 -5.48 -11.30
C THR A 16 3.22 -3.99 -11.63
N PRO A 17 4.33 -3.25 -11.86
CA PRO A 17 4.23 -1.87 -12.29
C PRO A 17 3.36 -1.68 -13.54
N ALA A 18 3.40 -2.64 -14.47
CA ALA A 18 2.57 -2.60 -15.68
C ALA A 18 1.07 -2.67 -15.36
N LEU A 19 0.67 -3.52 -14.41
CA LEU A 19 -0.73 -3.63 -13.99
C LEU A 19 -1.17 -2.37 -13.21
N LEU A 20 -0.33 -1.86 -12.34
CA LEU A 20 -0.62 -0.63 -11.60
C LEU A 20 -0.86 0.54 -12.54
N GLU A 21 -0.04 0.68 -13.57
CA GLU A 21 -0.19 1.73 -14.59
C GLU A 21 -1.45 1.52 -15.42
N ARG A 22 -1.67 0.29 -15.90
CA ARG A 22 -2.84 -0.05 -16.73
C ARG A 22 -4.16 0.25 -16.03
N PHE A 23 -4.26 -0.06 -14.74
CA PHE A 23 -5.50 0.12 -13.97
C PHE A 23 -5.54 1.42 -13.17
N HIS A 24 -4.53 2.28 -13.32
CA HIS A 24 -4.43 3.57 -12.62
C HIS A 24 -4.53 3.40 -11.08
N VAL A 25 -3.74 2.50 -10.55
CA VAL A 25 -3.63 2.25 -9.11
C VAL A 25 -2.35 2.90 -8.58
N LYS A 26 -2.47 3.66 -7.51
CA LYS A 26 -1.33 4.22 -6.80
C LYS A 26 -1.08 3.43 -5.53
N THR A 27 0.16 3.08 -5.26
CA THR A 27 0.51 2.31 -4.06
C THR A 27 1.38 3.12 -3.11
N ILE A 28 1.25 2.80 -1.82
CA ILE A 28 2.14 3.33 -0.78
C ILE A 28 3.01 2.18 -0.26
N PRO A 29 4.35 2.35 -0.23
CA PRO A 29 5.24 1.26 0.17
C PRO A 29 5.28 1.07 1.67
N LEU A 30 5.29 -0.19 2.11
CA LEU A 30 5.68 -0.54 3.48
C LEU A 30 7.17 -0.32 3.65
N HIS A 31 7.59 -0.16 4.90
CA HIS A 31 9.00 -0.09 5.24
C HIS A 31 9.59 -1.49 5.39
N ILE A 32 10.83 -1.65 4.93
CA ILE A 32 11.62 -2.86 5.11
C ILE A 32 12.84 -2.53 5.95
N VAL A 33 12.99 -3.24 7.07
CA VAL A 33 14.11 -3.06 7.98
C VAL A 33 15.05 -4.26 7.84
N LEU A 34 16.27 -4.00 7.42
CA LEU A 34 17.30 -5.02 7.21
C LEU A 34 18.52 -4.66 8.06
N GLY A 35 18.61 -5.29 9.26
CA GLY A 35 19.59 -4.86 10.24
C GLY A 35 19.28 -3.46 10.75
N GLU A 36 20.19 -2.52 10.54
CA GLU A 36 20.00 -1.10 10.88
C GLU A 36 19.56 -0.26 9.68
N GLU A 37 19.43 -0.86 8.50
CA GLU A 37 19.08 -0.18 7.26
C GLU A 37 17.58 -0.21 7.02
N ASN A 38 17.03 0.92 6.53
CA ASN A 38 15.63 1.06 6.20
C ASN A 38 15.44 1.29 4.70
N TYR A 39 14.49 0.58 4.12
CA TYR A 39 14.14 0.66 2.70
C TYR A 39 12.64 0.79 2.54
N LEU A 40 12.22 1.16 1.34
CA LEU A 40 10.81 1.17 0.94
C LEU A 40 10.54 0.04 -0.05
N ASP A 41 9.56 -0.80 0.26
CA ASP A 41 9.20 -1.97 -0.53
C ASP A 41 8.81 -1.59 -1.96
N GLY A 42 9.51 -2.16 -2.94
CA GLY A 42 9.27 -1.90 -4.36
C GLY A 42 9.81 -0.58 -4.87
N VAL A 43 10.45 0.23 -4.03
CA VAL A 43 11.06 1.50 -4.42
C VAL A 43 12.58 1.37 -4.47
N ASP A 44 13.20 1.07 -3.35
CA ASP A 44 14.66 0.90 -3.25
C ASP A 44 15.06 -0.46 -2.67
N PHE A 45 14.12 -1.40 -2.62
CA PHE A 45 14.33 -2.75 -2.10
C PHE A 45 13.67 -3.77 -3.03
N THR A 46 14.45 -4.76 -3.45
CA THR A 46 14.00 -5.82 -4.36
C THR A 46 14.10 -7.19 -3.71
N GLN A 47 13.41 -8.14 -4.31
CA GLN A 47 13.42 -9.53 -3.86
C GLN A 47 14.84 -10.13 -3.92
N GLU A 48 15.61 -9.76 -4.93
CA GLU A 48 17.00 -10.19 -5.10
C GLU A 48 17.88 -9.75 -3.91
N MET A 49 17.65 -8.56 -3.40
CA MET A 49 18.38 -8.05 -2.24
C MET A 49 18.17 -8.91 -0.99
N ILE A 50 16.99 -9.50 -0.83
CA ILE A 50 16.68 -10.43 0.26
C ILE A 50 17.58 -11.66 0.16
N TYR A 51 17.63 -12.24 -1.03
CA TYR A 51 18.39 -13.46 -1.26
C TYR A 51 19.90 -13.23 -1.10
N GLU A 52 20.39 -12.14 -1.65
CA GLU A 52 21.80 -11.77 -1.53
C GLU A 52 22.23 -11.56 -0.08
N ARG A 53 21.42 -10.82 0.68
CA ARG A 53 21.73 -10.55 2.08
C ARG A 53 21.67 -11.82 2.92
N TYR A 54 20.65 -12.65 2.73
CA TYR A 54 20.54 -13.92 3.44
C TYR A 54 21.70 -14.87 3.12
N ALA A 55 22.11 -14.92 1.86
CA ALA A 55 23.27 -15.74 1.46
C ALA A 55 24.57 -15.26 2.13
N LYS A 56 24.70 -13.94 2.31
CA LYS A 56 25.90 -13.33 2.88
C LYS A 56 26.03 -13.52 4.39
N ASP A 57 24.99 -13.19 5.16
CA ASP A 57 25.07 -13.13 6.63
C ASP A 57 23.86 -13.70 7.37
N LYS A 58 22.95 -14.36 6.65
CA LYS A 58 21.72 -14.98 7.20
C LYS A 58 20.76 -13.99 7.88
N VAL A 59 20.88 -12.70 7.58
CA VAL A 59 19.96 -11.69 8.07
C VAL A 59 18.70 -11.68 7.22
N LEU A 60 17.52 -11.76 7.86
CA LEU A 60 16.23 -11.66 7.22
C LEU A 60 15.65 -10.28 7.44
N PRO A 61 14.97 -9.71 6.43
CA PRO A 61 14.29 -8.43 6.59
C PRO A 61 13.05 -8.56 7.48
N ARG A 62 12.70 -7.44 8.11
CA ARG A 62 11.41 -7.27 8.79
C ARG A 62 10.67 -6.13 8.11
N THR A 63 9.34 -6.16 8.18
CA THR A 63 8.52 -5.07 7.69
C THR A 63 8.10 -4.16 8.84
N ALA A 64 7.87 -2.89 8.53
CA ALA A 64 7.26 -1.95 9.43
C ALA A 64 6.06 -1.31 8.74
N ALA A 65 5.02 -1.02 9.54
CA ALA A 65 3.78 -0.44 9.03
C ALA A 65 4.00 0.98 8.49
N VAL A 66 3.17 1.37 7.54
CA VAL A 66 3.07 2.76 7.09
C VAL A 66 2.48 3.57 8.24
N SER A 67 3.08 4.73 8.54
CA SER A 67 2.62 5.59 9.62
C SER A 67 1.39 6.42 9.23
N PRO A 68 0.62 6.92 10.21
CA PRO A 68 -0.50 7.83 9.92
C PRO A 68 -0.06 9.09 9.15
N GLN A 69 1.10 9.65 9.45
CA GLN A 69 1.61 10.83 8.76
C GLN A 69 1.92 10.53 7.29
N GLU A 70 2.53 9.39 7.01
CA GLU A 70 2.80 8.97 5.64
C GLU A 70 1.49 8.80 4.86
N PHE A 71 0.45 8.25 5.47
CA PHE A 71 -0.86 8.16 4.86
C PHE A 71 -1.48 9.53 4.59
N THR A 72 -1.37 10.46 5.52
CA THR A 72 -1.85 11.82 5.33
C THR A 72 -1.16 12.45 4.12
N ASP A 73 0.15 12.33 4.03
CA ASP A 73 0.94 12.87 2.91
C ASP A 73 0.58 12.18 1.58
N PHE A 74 0.19 10.90 1.63
CA PHE A 74 -0.19 10.12 0.45
C PHE A 74 -1.60 10.47 -0.04
N PHE A 75 -2.57 10.57 0.87
CA PHE A 75 -3.97 10.80 0.51
C PHE A 75 -4.29 12.25 0.17
N THR A 76 -3.65 13.21 0.84
CA THR A 76 -3.97 14.62 0.71
C THR A 76 -3.95 15.12 -0.73
N PRO A 77 -2.91 14.84 -1.55
CA PRO A 77 -2.90 15.31 -2.94
C PRO A 77 -4.07 14.76 -3.76
N LEU A 78 -4.51 13.53 -3.50
CA LEU A 78 -5.61 12.91 -4.23
C LEU A 78 -6.95 13.54 -3.85
N VAL A 79 -7.16 13.79 -2.56
CA VAL A 79 -8.37 14.45 -2.07
C VAL A 79 -8.44 15.90 -2.58
N GLU A 80 -7.33 16.62 -2.53
CA GLU A 80 -7.25 18.00 -3.04
C GLU A 80 -7.46 18.07 -4.55
N ALA A 81 -7.09 17.03 -5.29
CA ALA A 81 -7.35 16.92 -6.73
C ALA A 81 -8.82 16.59 -7.05
N GLY A 82 -9.65 16.36 -6.05
CA GLY A 82 -11.08 16.14 -6.22
C GLY A 82 -11.53 14.69 -6.25
N TYR A 83 -10.67 13.75 -5.90
CA TYR A 83 -11.01 12.32 -5.88
C TYR A 83 -11.65 11.88 -4.56
N GLU A 84 -12.55 10.91 -4.65
CA GLU A 84 -12.84 10.00 -3.55
C GLU A 84 -11.80 8.88 -3.60
N VAL A 85 -11.18 8.55 -2.48
CA VAL A 85 -10.05 7.60 -2.45
C VAL A 85 -10.47 6.33 -1.73
N VAL A 86 -10.37 5.20 -2.40
CA VAL A 86 -10.53 3.87 -1.78
C VAL A 86 -9.14 3.29 -1.59
N PHE A 87 -8.82 2.92 -0.38
CA PHE A 87 -7.52 2.36 -0.03
C PHE A 87 -7.68 0.91 0.46
N LEU A 88 -7.09 -0.04 -0.26
CA LEU A 88 -7.06 -1.44 0.16
C LEU A 88 -5.76 -1.73 0.90
N SER A 89 -5.90 -2.24 2.10
CA SER A 89 -4.78 -2.51 3.00
C SER A 89 -4.51 -4.00 3.14
N ILE A 90 -3.24 -4.34 3.39
CA ILE A 90 -2.88 -5.64 3.96
C ILE A 90 -3.76 -5.93 5.19
N SER A 91 -4.08 -7.20 5.41
CA SER A 91 -4.90 -7.64 6.55
C SER A 91 -4.49 -6.97 7.86
N SER A 92 -5.48 -6.48 8.60
CA SER A 92 -5.30 -5.93 9.93
C SER A 92 -4.76 -6.96 10.93
N GLY A 93 -4.94 -8.25 10.64
CA GLY A 93 -4.37 -9.34 11.43
C GLY A 93 -2.88 -9.53 11.24
N LEU A 94 -2.29 -8.92 10.20
CA LEU A 94 -0.87 -9.07 9.85
C LEU A 94 -0.06 -7.81 10.10
N SER A 95 -0.70 -6.63 10.13
CA SER A 95 0.02 -5.36 10.20
C SER A 95 -0.85 -4.26 10.81
N GLY A 96 -0.23 -3.27 11.44
CA GLY A 96 -0.89 -2.06 11.90
C GLY A 96 -1.20 -1.05 10.79
N THR A 97 -0.84 -1.36 9.54
CA THR A 97 -1.01 -0.45 8.39
C THR A 97 -2.47 -0.02 8.21
N TYR A 98 -3.42 -0.97 8.27
CA TYR A 98 -4.85 -0.64 8.16
C TYR A 98 -5.28 0.37 9.23
N GLN A 99 -4.96 0.11 10.49
CA GLN A 99 -5.33 0.99 11.59
C GLN A 99 -4.75 2.40 11.41
N ASN A 100 -3.53 2.49 10.93
CA ASN A 100 -2.87 3.77 10.66
C ASN A 100 -3.54 4.53 9.51
N ALA A 101 -4.02 3.82 8.48
CA ALA A 101 -4.82 4.41 7.41
C ALA A 101 -6.15 4.95 7.93
N VAL A 102 -6.82 4.20 8.82
CA VAL A 102 -8.06 4.64 9.47
C VAL A 102 -7.83 5.93 10.27
N ILE A 103 -6.74 6.00 11.02
CA ILE A 103 -6.39 7.19 11.80
C ILE A 103 -6.22 8.41 10.88
N ALA A 104 -5.48 8.24 9.79
CA ALA A 104 -5.28 9.33 8.82
C ALA A 104 -6.61 9.76 8.15
N ALA A 105 -7.46 8.79 7.83
CA ALA A 105 -8.74 9.05 7.16
C ALA A 105 -9.74 9.83 8.03
N GLN A 106 -9.60 9.80 9.35
CA GLN A 106 -10.48 10.56 10.25
C GLN A 106 -10.44 12.06 9.97
N ASP A 107 -9.30 12.58 9.53
CA ASP A 107 -9.11 14.00 9.24
C ASP A 107 -9.18 14.32 7.74
N LEU A 108 -9.49 13.32 6.90
CA LEU A 108 -9.52 13.45 5.44
C LEU A 108 -10.85 12.91 4.88
N PRO A 109 -11.91 13.75 4.84
CA PRO A 109 -13.16 13.34 4.22
C PRO A 109 -12.94 12.90 2.77
N GLY A 110 -13.55 11.78 2.38
CA GLY A 110 -13.39 11.22 1.04
C GLY A 110 -12.33 10.13 0.94
N VAL A 111 -11.75 9.70 2.05
CA VAL A 111 -10.83 8.55 2.10
C VAL A 111 -11.52 7.38 2.80
N TYR A 112 -11.55 6.24 2.13
CA TYR A 112 -12.25 5.04 2.60
C TYR A 112 -11.28 3.87 2.68
N PRO A 113 -10.66 3.62 3.85
CA PRO A 113 -9.80 2.46 4.04
C PRO A 113 -10.62 1.17 4.07
N VAL A 114 -10.12 0.15 3.39
CA VAL A 114 -10.73 -1.19 3.34
C VAL A 114 -9.71 -2.22 3.83
N ASP A 115 -10.08 -2.99 4.83
CA ASP A 115 -9.28 -4.11 5.28
C ASP A 115 -9.49 -5.28 4.32
N SER A 116 -8.46 -5.64 3.56
CA SER A 116 -8.59 -6.73 2.59
C SER A 116 -8.71 -8.11 3.25
N LEU A 117 -8.23 -8.25 4.48
CA LEU A 117 -8.06 -9.53 5.17
C LEU A 117 -7.18 -10.50 4.38
N GLN A 118 -6.34 -9.96 3.50
CA GLN A 118 -5.50 -10.68 2.56
C GLN A 118 -4.07 -10.13 2.54
N LEU A 119 -3.23 -10.80 1.77
CA LEU A 119 -1.86 -10.48 1.50
C LEU A 119 -1.53 -10.93 0.08
N THR A 120 -0.59 -10.28 -0.58
CA THR A 120 -0.04 -10.66 -1.88
C THR A 120 -1.11 -10.83 -2.98
N THR A 121 -1.14 -11.92 -3.72
CA THR A 121 -2.03 -12.11 -4.87
C THR A 121 -3.51 -12.03 -4.51
N GLY A 122 -3.93 -12.53 -3.35
CA GLY A 122 -5.32 -12.41 -2.90
C GLY A 122 -5.74 -10.95 -2.73
N MET A 123 -4.86 -10.14 -2.17
CA MET A 123 -5.08 -8.70 -2.06
C MET A 123 -5.02 -8.03 -3.43
N GLY A 124 -4.08 -8.43 -4.29
CA GLY A 124 -3.98 -7.91 -5.66
C GLY A 124 -5.25 -8.16 -6.48
N GLU A 125 -5.85 -9.32 -6.35
CA GLU A 125 -7.14 -9.63 -7.00
C GLU A 125 -8.25 -8.70 -6.51
N MET A 126 -8.29 -8.39 -5.22
CA MET A 126 -9.27 -7.44 -4.66
C MET A 126 -9.05 -6.03 -5.21
N VAL A 127 -7.81 -5.61 -5.38
CA VAL A 127 -7.48 -4.31 -5.99
C VAL A 127 -7.99 -4.24 -7.41
N LEU A 128 -7.77 -5.28 -8.22
CA LEU A 128 -8.27 -5.34 -9.60
C LEU A 128 -9.80 -5.35 -9.65
N ALA A 129 -10.45 -6.09 -8.74
CA ALA A 129 -11.91 -6.08 -8.63
C ALA A 129 -12.44 -4.69 -8.30
N ALA A 130 -11.78 -3.97 -7.39
CA ALA A 130 -12.14 -2.59 -7.06
C ALA A 130 -12.02 -1.67 -8.28
N CYS A 131 -11.00 -1.86 -9.10
CA CYS A 131 -10.83 -1.10 -10.36
C CYS A 131 -11.97 -1.40 -11.34
N GLU A 132 -12.38 -2.65 -11.47
CA GLU A 132 -13.52 -3.02 -12.31
C GLU A 132 -14.82 -2.37 -11.82
N MET A 133 -15.02 -2.32 -10.51
CA MET A 133 -16.20 -1.68 -9.91
C MET A 133 -16.19 -0.17 -10.11
N ARG A 134 -15.01 0.44 -10.10
CA ARG A 134 -14.86 1.88 -10.37
C ARG A 134 -15.22 2.22 -11.81
N ASP A 135 -14.80 1.39 -12.76
CA ASP A 135 -15.01 1.57 -14.21
C ASP A 135 -16.39 1.00 -14.64
#